data_f3dde8b15d78d270ccf0d1422afd2df8
#
_entry.id   f3dde8b15d78d270ccf0d1422afd2df8
#
_cell.length_a   1.000
_cell.length_b   1.000
_cell.length_c   1.000
_cell.angle_alpha   90.00
_cell.angle_beta   90.00
_cell.angle_gamma   90.00
#
_symmetry.space_group_name_H-M   'P 1'
#
loop_
_entity.id
_entity.type
_entity.pdbx_description
1 polymer ?
#
loop_
_entity_poly.entity_id
_entity_poly.type
_entity_poly.pdbx_seq_one_letter_code
_entity_poly.pdbx_strand_id
1 'polypeptide(L)'
;TEDDFEVPAALAGGEGSLIYLSLGSLGSADIGLMKRLVDVLGRTPHRYIVSKGPRAGDFDLPGNMWGEARVPQTSIIPLADLVITHGGNNTTTEAFHFGKPMIVLPLFWDQYDNAQRVQELGSGARLDTYAFEEREMHEAIERLLGDVALRERMAKEGEEIRRRDGTAKAADLIEDLGRRRRDPRR
;
A
#
# COMPACT_ATOMS: atom_id res chain seq x y z
N THR A 1 -11.60 -7.31 12.14
CA THR A 1 -11.92 -7.75 10.77
C THR A 1 -12.72 -6.65 10.13
N GLU A 2 -12.21 -6.09 9.03
CA GLU A 2 -12.97 -5.16 8.19
C GLU A 2 -14.02 -5.93 7.39
N ASP A 3 -15.00 -5.19 6.87
CA ASP A 3 -16.09 -5.77 6.07
C ASP A 3 -15.57 -6.46 4.81
N ASP A 4 -16.27 -7.48 4.34
CA ASP A 4 -16.01 -8.11 3.05
C ASP A 4 -16.10 -7.07 1.93
N PHE A 5 -15.17 -7.12 0.99
CA PHE A 5 -15.12 -6.19 -0.13
C PHE A 5 -15.14 -6.94 -1.46
N GLU A 6 -16.05 -6.55 -2.32
CA GLU A 6 -16.08 -7.00 -3.70
C GLU A 6 -15.66 -5.88 -4.65
N VAL A 7 -14.86 -6.23 -5.67
CA VAL A 7 -14.46 -5.24 -6.67
C VAL A 7 -15.71 -4.67 -7.34
N PRO A 8 -15.90 -3.33 -7.31
CA PRO A 8 -17.08 -2.71 -7.89
C PRO A 8 -17.32 -3.11 -9.34
N ALA A 9 -18.57 -3.32 -9.71
CA ALA A 9 -18.96 -3.76 -11.06
C ALA A 9 -18.39 -2.85 -12.16
N ALA A 10 -18.22 -1.55 -11.87
CA ALA A 10 -17.58 -0.59 -12.78
C ALA A 10 -16.13 -0.95 -13.12
N LEU A 11 -15.43 -1.69 -12.24
CA LEU A 11 -14.06 -2.13 -12.45
C LEU A 11 -13.95 -3.63 -12.78
N ALA A 12 -14.97 -4.43 -12.52
CA ALA A 12 -14.90 -5.90 -12.59
C ALA A 12 -14.58 -6.44 -13.99
N GLY A 13 -15.04 -5.75 -15.06
CA GLY A 13 -14.83 -6.16 -16.46
C GLY A 13 -13.71 -5.40 -17.19
N GLY A 14 -12.95 -4.56 -16.51
CA GLY A 14 -11.89 -3.75 -17.13
C GLY A 14 -10.62 -4.56 -17.41
N GLU A 15 -9.89 -4.14 -18.44
CA GLU A 15 -8.56 -4.67 -18.75
C GLU A 15 -7.51 -4.15 -17.74
N GLY A 16 -6.32 -4.73 -17.78
CA GLY A 16 -5.19 -4.34 -16.93
C GLY A 16 -5.28 -4.84 -15.48
N SER A 17 -4.27 -4.51 -14.72
CA SER A 17 -4.12 -4.90 -13.30
C SER A 17 -4.98 -4.04 -12.38
N LEU A 18 -5.31 -4.57 -11.21
CA LEU A 18 -6.01 -3.83 -10.16
C LEU A 18 -4.98 -3.21 -9.20
N ILE A 19 -5.03 -1.90 -9.03
CA ILE A 19 -4.07 -1.14 -8.22
C ILE A 19 -4.83 -0.42 -7.09
N TYR A 20 -4.29 -0.49 -5.88
CA TYR A 20 -4.83 0.24 -4.73
C TYR A 20 -4.04 1.53 -4.51
N LEU A 21 -4.73 2.67 -4.43
CA LEU A 21 -4.15 3.98 -4.12
C LEU A 21 -4.63 4.50 -2.78
N SER A 22 -3.70 4.73 -1.86
CA SER A 22 -3.98 5.34 -0.56
C SER A 22 -2.81 6.15 -0.03
N LEU A 23 -3.01 7.44 0.17
CA LEU A 23 -2.04 8.32 0.83
C LEU A 23 -2.31 8.48 2.34
N GLY A 24 -3.17 7.63 2.91
CA GLY A 24 -3.62 7.75 4.29
C GLY A 24 -4.49 8.99 4.52
N SER A 25 -4.94 9.19 5.75
CA SER A 25 -5.88 10.26 6.08
C SER A 25 -5.30 11.67 5.94
N LEU A 26 -4.01 11.84 6.25
CA LEU A 26 -3.34 13.14 6.14
C LEU A 26 -2.88 13.44 4.71
N GLY A 27 -2.29 12.47 4.03
CA GLY A 27 -1.82 12.65 2.67
C GLY A 27 -2.96 12.85 1.66
N SER A 28 -4.08 12.15 1.85
CA SER A 28 -5.28 12.35 1.00
C SER A 28 -5.97 13.70 1.21
N ALA A 29 -5.61 14.47 2.25
CA ALA A 29 -6.09 15.84 2.42
C ALA A 29 -5.42 16.83 1.45
N ASP A 30 -4.27 16.47 0.87
CA ASP A 30 -3.62 17.25 -0.19
C ASP A 30 -4.33 17.01 -1.53
N ILE A 31 -5.31 17.87 -1.80
CA ILE A 31 -6.14 17.77 -3.01
C ILE A 31 -5.34 18.01 -4.28
N GLY A 32 -4.31 18.84 -4.24
CA GLY A 32 -3.44 19.08 -5.39
C GLY A 32 -2.72 17.80 -5.81
N LEU A 33 -2.14 17.11 -4.84
CA LEU A 33 -1.47 15.82 -5.05
C LEU A 33 -2.45 14.73 -5.50
N MET A 34 -3.63 14.61 -4.84
CA MET A 34 -4.64 13.62 -5.21
C MET A 34 -5.13 13.81 -6.64
N LYS A 35 -5.46 15.04 -7.04
CA LYS A 35 -5.87 15.35 -8.42
C LYS A 35 -4.79 15.02 -9.44
N ARG A 36 -3.52 15.35 -9.14
CA ARG A 36 -2.39 15.00 -10.01
C ARG A 36 -2.25 13.49 -10.18
N LEU A 37 -2.33 12.73 -9.08
CA LEU A 37 -2.26 11.27 -9.15
C LEU A 37 -3.42 10.69 -9.96
N VAL A 38 -4.64 11.14 -9.71
CA VAL A 38 -5.84 10.69 -10.44
C VAL A 38 -5.69 11.01 -11.95
N ASP A 39 -5.18 12.18 -12.31
CA ASP A 39 -4.96 12.56 -13.72
C ASP A 39 -3.91 11.68 -14.39
N VAL A 40 -2.76 11.47 -13.75
CA VAL A 40 -1.66 10.63 -14.28
C VAL A 40 -2.10 9.17 -14.40
N LEU A 41 -2.69 8.62 -13.36
CA LEU A 41 -3.10 7.22 -13.29
C LEU A 41 -4.33 6.93 -14.18
N GLY A 42 -5.19 7.93 -14.38
CA GLY A 42 -6.35 7.85 -15.27
C GLY A 42 -6.01 7.60 -16.74
N ARG A 43 -4.75 7.85 -17.15
CA ARG A 43 -4.26 7.64 -18.52
C ARG A 43 -3.64 6.26 -18.73
N THR A 44 -3.62 5.42 -17.71
CA THR A 44 -3.11 4.06 -17.83
C THR A 44 -4.24 3.06 -18.17
N PRO A 45 -3.94 1.87 -18.69
CA PRO A 45 -4.94 0.84 -18.94
C PRO A 45 -5.36 0.10 -17.68
N HIS A 46 -4.83 0.44 -16.51
CA HIS A 46 -5.07 -0.23 -15.24
C HIS A 46 -6.32 0.28 -14.54
N ARG A 47 -6.80 -0.48 -13.58
CA ARG A 47 -7.98 -0.20 -12.75
C ARG A 47 -7.54 0.17 -11.35
N TYR A 48 -8.20 1.16 -10.75
CA TYR A 48 -7.78 1.67 -9.45
C TYR A 48 -8.92 1.67 -8.43
N ILE A 49 -8.62 1.19 -7.23
CA ILE A 49 -9.41 1.45 -6.04
C ILE A 49 -8.71 2.55 -5.26
N VAL A 50 -9.42 3.66 -5.02
CA VAL A 50 -8.86 4.88 -4.44
C VAL A 50 -9.47 5.18 -3.09
N SER A 51 -8.64 5.23 -2.04
CA SER A 51 -9.02 5.84 -0.77
C SER A 51 -8.92 7.36 -0.90
N LYS A 52 -10.06 8.02 -1.15
CA LYS A 52 -10.13 9.46 -1.45
C LYS A 52 -9.84 10.35 -0.25
N GLY A 53 -10.00 9.82 0.97
CA GLY A 53 -9.74 10.54 2.20
C GLY A 53 -10.82 11.55 2.59
N PRO A 54 -10.52 12.48 3.52
CA PRO A 54 -11.51 13.37 4.14
C PRO A 54 -12.12 14.41 3.17
N ARG A 55 -11.48 14.63 2.03
CA ARG A 55 -11.91 15.61 1.00
C ARG A 55 -12.41 14.93 -0.28
N ALA A 56 -13.02 13.75 -0.13
CA ALA A 56 -13.49 12.91 -1.25
C ALA A 56 -14.45 13.63 -2.22
N GLY A 57 -15.21 14.63 -1.76
CA GLY A 57 -16.12 15.41 -2.59
C GLY A 57 -15.45 16.49 -3.45
N ASP A 58 -14.14 16.75 -3.29
CA ASP A 58 -13.47 17.86 -3.95
C ASP A 58 -12.87 17.48 -5.32
N PHE A 59 -12.99 16.23 -5.73
CA PHE A 59 -12.56 15.75 -7.05
C PHE A 59 -13.31 14.48 -7.48
N ASP A 60 -13.44 14.34 -8.79
CA ASP A 60 -14.04 13.17 -9.43
C ASP A 60 -12.96 12.16 -9.84
N LEU A 61 -13.38 10.92 -10.08
CA LEU A 61 -12.54 9.85 -10.56
C LEU A 61 -12.89 9.53 -12.02
N PRO A 62 -11.88 9.27 -12.89
CA PRO A 62 -12.11 8.80 -14.25
C PRO A 62 -12.69 7.36 -14.27
N GLY A 63 -13.14 6.92 -15.45
CA GLY A 63 -13.88 5.67 -15.60
C GLY A 63 -13.11 4.38 -15.25
N ASN A 64 -11.78 4.43 -15.20
CA ASN A 64 -10.94 3.32 -14.76
C ASN A 64 -10.68 3.32 -13.24
N MET A 65 -11.33 4.20 -12.48
CA MET A 65 -11.18 4.33 -11.04
C MET A 65 -12.52 4.26 -10.32
N TRP A 66 -12.49 3.67 -9.14
CA TRP A 66 -13.55 3.74 -8.15
C TRP A 66 -12.95 4.08 -6.79
N GLY A 67 -13.68 4.81 -5.96
CA GLY A 67 -13.20 5.12 -4.62
C GLY A 67 -14.17 5.91 -3.79
N GLU A 68 -13.96 5.80 -2.48
CA GLU A 68 -14.74 6.47 -1.44
C GLU A 68 -13.83 7.19 -0.45
N ALA A 69 -14.43 7.99 0.42
CA ALA A 69 -13.70 8.68 1.50
C ALA A 69 -12.95 7.71 2.41
N ARG A 70 -13.54 6.55 2.68
CA ARG A 70 -12.95 5.43 3.42
C ARG A 70 -13.29 4.13 2.72
N VAL A 71 -12.32 3.24 2.65
CA VAL A 71 -12.46 1.91 2.06
C VAL A 71 -11.84 0.86 2.99
N PRO A 72 -12.34 -0.38 3.00
CA PRO A 72 -11.82 -1.46 3.85
C PRO A 72 -10.46 -1.95 3.31
N GLN A 73 -9.38 -1.26 3.70
CA GLN A 73 -8.04 -1.44 3.15
C GLN A 73 -7.54 -2.87 3.26
N THR A 74 -7.74 -3.54 4.40
CA THR A 74 -7.27 -4.92 4.62
C THR A 74 -8.01 -5.95 3.78
N SER A 75 -9.22 -5.63 3.31
CA SER A 75 -9.98 -6.46 2.37
C SER A 75 -9.66 -6.16 0.89
N ILE A 76 -9.13 -4.97 0.60
CA ILE A 76 -8.79 -4.53 -0.76
C ILE A 76 -7.36 -4.93 -1.16
N ILE A 77 -6.38 -4.74 -0.27
CA ILE A 77 -4.98 -5.04 -0.58
C ILE A 77 -4.77 -6.48 -1.09
N PRO A 78 -5.41 -7.53 -0.53
CA PRO A 78 -5.30 -8.89 -1.07
C PRO A 78 -5.69 -9.02 -2.55
N LEU A 79 -6.67 -8.22 -2.99
CA LEU A 79 -7.20 -8.24 -4.36
C LEU A 79 -6.35 -7.44 -5.34
N ALA A 80 -5.55 -6.48 -4.86
CA ALA A 80 -4.72 -5.63 -5.69
C ALA A 80 -3.45 -6.35 -6.17
N ASP A 81 -2.95 -5.97 -7.35
CA ASP A 81 -1.67 -6.42 -7.90
C ASP A 81 -0.51 -5.53 -7.44
N LEU A 82 -0.78 -4.25 -7.15
CA LEU A 82 0.17 -3.23 -6.74
C LEU A 82 -0.48 -2.25 -5.77
N VAL A 83 0.29 -1.72 -4.83
CA VAL A 83 -0.15 -0.69 -3.89
C VAL A 83 0.62 0.61 -4.14
N ILE A 84 -0.08 1.73 -4.33
CA ILE A 84 0.50 3.07 -4.35
C ILE A 84 0.17 3.73 -3.02
N THR A 85 1.19 4.13 -2.26
CA THR A 85 1.01 4.61 -0.88
C THR A 85 1.99 5.73 -0.53
N HIS A 86 1.69 6.47 0.53
CA HIS A 86 2.61 7.44 1.12
C HIS A 86 3.72 6.78 1.98
N GLY A 87 3.66 5.48 2.21
CA GLY A 87 4.65 4.77 3.03
C GLY A 87 4.38 4.80 4.54
N GLY A 88 3.14 5.11 4.96
CA GLY A 88 2.76 4.99 6.37
C GLY A 88 2.85 3.55 6.87
N ASN A 89 3.21 3.36 8.16
CA ASN A 89 3.48 2.04 8.73
C ASN A 89 2.37 1.01 8.52
N ASN A 90 1.10 1.39 8.69
CA ASN A 90 -0.01 0.46 8.54
C ASN A 90 -0.09 -0.08 7.12
N THR A 91 -0.21 0.80 6.12
CA THR A 91 -0.34 0.38 4.72
C THR A 91 0.90 -0.39 4.23
N THR A 92 2.10 0.03 4.64
CA THR A 92 3.35 -0.66 4.28
C THR A 92 3.40 -2.07 4.90
N THR A 93 3.05 -2.19 6.18
CA THR A 93 3.00 -3.50 6.87
C THR A 93 1.95 -4.42 6.26
N GLU A 94 0.77 -3.90 5.95
CA GLU A 94 -0.32 -4.64 5.31
C GLU A 94 0.05 -5.09 3.89
N ALA A 95 0.70 -4.22 3.10
CA ALA A 95 1.19 -4.59 1.78
C ALA A 95 2.22 -5.75 1.85
N PHE A 96 3.16 -5.70 2.79
CA PHE A 96 4.07 -6.84 3.04
C PHE A 96 3.33 -8.09 3.52
N HIS A 97 2.36 -7.93 4.43
CA HIS A 97 1.54 -9.04 4.92
C HIS A 97 0.81 -9.78 3.79
N PHE A 98 0.30 -9.05 2.82
CA PHE A 98 -0.37 -9.62 1.65
C PHE A 98 0.57 -9.87 0.45
N GLY A 99 1.86 -9.64 0.61
CA GLY A 99 2.86 -9.90 -0.43
C GLY A 99 2.69 -9.02 -1.68
N LYS A 100 2.36 -7.74 -1.50
CA LYS A 100 2.12 -6.82 -2.61
C LYS A 100 3.29 -5.86 -2.83
N PRO A 101 3.77 -5.71 -4.06
CA PRO A 101 4.76 -4.67 -4.37
C PRO A 101 4.17 -3.27 -4.20
N MET A 102 5.03 -2.28 -3.98
CA MET A 102 4.59 -0.92 -3.66
C MET A 102 5.29 0.14 -4.51
N ILE A 103 4.55 1.22 -4.84
CA ILE A 103 5.12 2.52 -5.18
C ILE A 103 4.89 3.44 -3.98
N VAL A 104 5.95 4.03 -3.47
CA VAL A 104 5.90 4.87 -2.28
C VAL A 104 6.21 6.31 -2.63
N LEU A 105 5.30 7.19 -2.23
CA LEU A 105 5.32 8.65 -2.38
C LEU A 105 5.40 9.28 -0.98
N PRO A 106 6.59 9.33 -0.33
CA PRO A 106 6.70 9.74 1.07
C PRO A 106 6.42 11.24 1.23
N LEU A 107 5.66 11.60 2.28
CA LEU A 107 5.24 12.96 2.59
C LEU A 107 6.01 13.54 3.78
N PHE A 108 6.11 12.78 4.88
CA PHE A 108 6.72 13.23 6.13
C PHE A 108 7.16 12.07 7.03
N TRP A 109 8.00 12.34 8.02
CA TRP A 109 8.44 11.46 9.11
C TRP A 109 9.05 10.13 8.62
N ASP A 110 8.65 9.02 9.25
CA ASP A 110 9.06 7.66 8.99
C ASP A 110 8.75 7.15 7.58
N GLN A 111 7.90 7.86 6.84
CA GLN A 111 7.54 7.49 5.47
C GLN A 111 8.75 7.51 4.53
N TYR A 112 9.71 8.43 4.74
CA TYR A 112 10.95 8.48 3.98
C TYR A 112 11.82 7.26 4.22
N ASP A 113 11.92 6.81 5.48
CA ASP A 113 12.69 5.61 5.85
C ASP A 113 12.00 4.35 5.29
N ASN A 114 10.67 4.26 5.40
CA ASN A 114 9.88 3.19 4.83
C ASN A 114 10.03 3.12 3.30
N ALA A 115 9.94 4.26 2.61
CA ALA A 115 10.13 4.34 1.17
C ALA A 115 11.52 3.88 0.73
N GLN A 116 12.55 4.32 1.45
CA GLN A 116 13.91 3.88 1.22
C GLN A 116 14.05 2.37 1.43
N ARG A 117 13.50 1.85 2.51
CA ARG A 117 13.55 0.42 2.82
C ARG A 117 12.85 -0.44 1.77
N VAL A 118 11.68 0.00 1.28
CA VAL A 118 10.97 -0.66 0.17
C VAL A 118 11.83 -0.73 -1.08
N GLN A 119 12.53 0.37 -1.41
CA GLN A 119 13.42 0.42 -2.56
C GLN A 119 14.68 -0.45 -2.38
N GLU A 120 15.34 -0.39 -1.22
CA GLU A 120 16.55 -1.19 -0.92
C GLU A 120 16.29 -2.69 -0.93
N LEU A 121 15.11 -3.12 -0.44
CA LEU A 121 14.69 -4.51 -0.48
C LEU A 121 14.26 -4.95 -1.89
N GLY A 122 14.17 -4.04 -2.85
CA GLY A 122 13.63 -4.33 -4.16
C GLY A 122 12.16 -4.77 -4.12
N SER A 123 11.41 -4.34 -3.08
CA SER A 123 9.99 -4.68 -2.90
C SER A 123 9.06 -3.66 -3.55
N GLY A 124 9.63 -2.64 -4.19
CA GLY A 124 8.87 -1.59 -4.84
C GLY A 124 9.76 -0.48 -5.40
N ALA A 125 9.14 0.69 -5.57
CA ALA A 125 9.78 1.90 -6.03
C ALA A 125 9.47 3.06 -5.08
N ARG A 126 10.43 3.96 -4.91
CA ARG A 126 10.23 5.28 -4.31
C ARG A 126 10.22 6.32 -5.41
N LEU A 127 9.25 7.21 -5.41
CA LEU A 127 9.20 8.37 -6.29
C LEU A 127 9.17 9.65 -5.46
N ASP A 128 9.61 10.77 -6.07
CA ASP A 128 9.47 12.09 -5.45
C ASP A 128 8.00 12.51 -5.48
N THR A 129 7.40 12.70 -4.31
CA THR A 129 5.95 12.91 -4.16
C THR A 129 5.43 14.11 -4.94
N TYR A 130 6.20 15.18 -5.02
CA TYR A 130 5.79 16.42 -5.67
C TYR A 130 6.46 16.68 -7.01
N ALA A 131 7.54 15.96 -7.31
CA ALA A 131 8.35 16.20 -8.51
C ALA A 131 8.41 15.01 -9.49
N PHE A 132 7.75 13.85 -9.19
CA PHE A 132 7.74 12.74 -10.13
C PHE A 132 7.15 13.17 -11.48
N GLU A 133 7.71 12.67 -12.58
CA GLU A 133 7.14 12.83 -13.90
C GLU A 133 6.10 11.73 -14.18
N GLU A 134 5.10 12.04 -15.04
CA GLU A 134 4.09 11.06 -15.47
C GLU A 134 4.75 9.77 -15.99
N ARG A 135 5.80 9.93 -16.81
CA ARG A 135 6.55 8.81 -17.37
C ARG A 135 7.19 7.94 -16.28
N GLU A 136 7.76 8.54 -15.25
CA GLU A 136 8.37 7.79 -14.12
C GLU A 136 7.33 6.94 -13.37
N MET A 137 6.14 7.48 -13.15
CA MET A 137 5.04 6.75 -12.53
C MET A 137 4.63 5.56 -13.40
N HIS A 138 4.41 5.79 -14.69
CA HIS A 138 3.99 4.73 -15.63
C HIS A 138 5.08 3.65 -15.75
N GLU A 139 6.35 4.01 -15.93
CA GLU A 139 7.47 3.06 -15.98
C GLU A 139 7.61 2.25 -14.69
N ALA A 140 7.39 2.88 -13.52
CA ALA A 140 7.41 2.17 -12.24
C ALA A 140 6.25 1.16 -12.12
N ILE A 141 5.04 1.51 -12.55
CA ILE A 141 3.88 0.62 -12.57
C ILE A 141 4.16 -0.58 -13.47
N GLU A 142 4.50 -0.35 -14.74
CA GLU A 142 4.73 -1.42 -15.71
C GLU A 142 5.86 -2.36 -15.28
N ARG A 143 6.95 -1.81 -14.77
CA ARG A 143 8.09 -2.58 -14.27
C ARG A 143 7.70 -3.49 -13.11
N LEU A 144 6.98 -2.96 -12.12
CA LEU A 144 6.60 -3.75 -10.93
C LEU A 144 5.53 -4.80 -11.26
N LEU A 145 4.58 -4.48 -12.14
CA LEU A 145 3.55 -5.42 -12.60
C LEU A 145 4.13 -6.49 -13.54
N GLY A 146 5.14 -6.16 -14.33
CA GLY A 146 5.81 -7.09 -15.26
C GLY A 146 6.83 -8.01 -14.57
N ASP A 147 7.30 -7.69 -13.37
CA ASP A 147 8.32 -8.47 -12.65
C ASP A 147 7.70 -9.69 -11.95
N VAL A 148 7.68 -10.82 -12.67
CA VAL A 148 7.15 -12.10 -12.17
C VAL A 148 7.95 -12.58 -10.95
N ALA A 149 9.28 -12.47 -10.99
CA ALA A 149 10.15 -12.92 -9.91
C ALA A 149 9.93 -12.10 -8.62
N LEU A 150 9.71 -10.79 -8.75
CA LEU A 150 9.32 -9.95 -7.64
C LEU A 150 7.99 -10.39 -7.02
N ARG A 151 6.96 -10.62 -7.84
CA ARG A 151 5.65 -11.05 -7.36
C ARG A 151 5.70 -12.38 -6.62
N GLU A 152 6.42 -13.36 -7.14
CA GLU A 152 6.61 -14.67 -6.49
C GLU A 152 7.35 -14.52 -5.15
N ARG A 153 8.42 -13.73 -5.11
CA ARG A 153 9.15 -13.42 -3.88
C ARG A 153 8.26 -12.74 -2.84
N MET A 154 7.55 -11.69 -3.22
CA MET A 154 6.64 -10.95 -2.33
C MET A 154 5.52 -11.85 -1.79
N ALA A 155 4.92 -12.69 -2.64
CA ALA A 155 3.90 -13.65 -2.22
C ALA A 155 4.43 -14.62 -1.15
N LYS A 156 5.63 -15.16 -1.34
CA LYS A 156 6.30 -16.04 -0.38
C LYS A 156 6.62 -15.32 0.94
N GLU A 157 7.17 -14.12 0.87
CA GLU A 157 7.45 -13.29 2.05
C GLU A 157 6.17 -12.98 2.84
N GLY A 158 5.10 -12.62 2.15
CA GLY A 158 3.78 -12.38 2.76
C GLY A 158 3.23 -13.65 3.44
N GLU A 159 3.37 -14.81 2.83
CA GLU A 159 2.98 -16.08 3.43
C GLU A 159 3.79 -16.38 4.72
N GLU A 160 5.09 -16.15 4.69
CA GLU A 160 5.95 -16.30 5.86
C GLU A 160 5.56 -15.32 6.99
N ILE A 161 5.22 -14.07 6.66
CA ILE A 161 4.75 -13.07 7.63
C ILE A 161 3.44 -13.54 8.27
N ARG A 162 2.46 -13.99 7.47
CA ARG A 162 1.16 -14.48 7.98
C ARG A 162 1.29 -15.72 8.87
N ARG A 163 2.27 -16.57 8.65
CA ARG A 163 2.53 -17.73 9.50
C ARG A 163 3.14 -17.37 10.86
N ARG A 164 3.68 -16.17 11.02
CA ARG A 164 4.28 -15.71 12.27
C ARG A 164 3.19 -15.09 13.14
N ASP A 165 2.91 -15.69 14.28
CA ASP A 165 2.09 -15.05 15.31
C ASP A 165 2.93 -14.00 16.06
N GLY A 166 2.97 -12.80 15.48
CA GLY A 166 3.71 -11.67 16.04
C GLY A 166 3.17 -11.25 17.43
N THR A 167 1.87 -11.40 17.64
CA THR A 167 1.19 -11.03 18.89
C THR A 167 1.57 -11.99 20.01
N ALA A 168 1.50 -13.30 19.76
CA ALA A 168 1.95 -14.31 20.73
C ALA A 168 3.43 -14.13 21.06
N LYS A 169 4.28 -13.95 20.05
CA LYS A 169 5.72 -13.72 20.28
C LYS A 169 5.99 -12.46 21.10
N ALA A 170 5.26 -11.38 20.88
CA ALA A 170 5.40 -10.16 21.69
C ALA A 170 4.96 -10.40 23.15
N ALA A 171 3.86 -11.13 23.36
CA ALA A 171 3.40 -11.52 24.69
C ALA A 171 4.45 -12.36 25.42
N ASP A 172 5.00 -13.39 24.77
CA ASP A 172 6.06 -14.23 25.34
C ASP A 172 7.29 -13.42 25.76
N LEU A 173 7.74 -12.48 24.92
CA LEU A 173 8.88 -11.61 25.24
C LEU A 173 8.60 -10.70 26.44
N ILE A 174 7.39 -10.16 26.54
CA ILE A 174 6.98 -9.33 27.69
C ILE A 174 6.94 -10.15 28.97
N GLU A 175 6.37 -11.37 28.91
CA GLU A 175 6.36 -12.28 30.05
C GLU A 175 7.74 -12.69 30.50
N ASP A 176 8.64 -13.02 29.58
CA ASP A 176 10.02 -13.37 29.89
C ASP A 176 10.77 -12.23 30.56
N LEU A 177 10.58 -11.00 30.10
CA LEU A 177 11.15 -9.81 30.76
C LEU A 177 10.59 -9.62 32.17
N GLY A 178 9.28 -9.85 32.36
CA GLY A 178 8.64 -9.81 33.66
C GLY A 178 9.16 -10.87 34.64
N ARG A 179 9.40 -12.09 34.16
CA ARG A 179 9.98 -13.20 34.93
C ARG A 179 11.44 -12.90 35.34
N ARG A 180 12.27 -12.42 34.41
CA ARG A 180 13.68 -12.05 34.67
C ARG A 180 13.81 -10.94 35.72
N ARG A 181 12.90 -9.97 35.72
CA ARG A 181 12.88 -8.90 36.75
C ARG A 181 12.48 -9.41 38.14
N ARG A 182 11.70 -10.48 38.25
CA ARG A 182 11.28 -11.08 39.54
C ARG A 182 12.34 -12.01 40.12
N ASP A 183 13.29 -12.52 39.33
CA ASP A 183 14.41 -13.33 39.77
C ASP A 183 15.77 -12.71 39.40
N PRO A 184 16.26 -11.74 40.20
CA PRO A 184 17.51 -11.03 39.91
C PRO A 184 18.77 -11.89 40.09
N ARG A 185 18.67 -13.21 40.34
CA ARG A 185 19.77 -14.13 40.53
C ARG A 185 20.10 -15.02 39.33
N ARG A 186 19.57 -14.73 38.15
CA ARG A 186 19.94 -15.39 36.90
C ARG A 186 20.55 -14.45 35.90
#